data_299a269fce563df24b1b589740176471
#
_entry.id   299a269fce563df24b1b589740176471
#
_cell.length_a   1.000
_cell.length_b   1.000
_cell.length_c   1.000
_cell.angle_alpha   90.00
_cell.angle_beta   90.00
_cell.angle_gamma   90.00
#
_symmetry.space_group_name_H-M   'P 1'
#
loop_
_entity.id
_entity.type
_entity.pdbx_description
1 polymer ?
#
loop_
_entity_poly.entity_id
_entity_poly.type
_entity_poly.pdbx_seq_one_letter_code
_entity_poly.pdbx_strand_id
1 'polypeptide(L)'
;GNWKKRNIQPDFISVYAYSYLLQQQNGVYFGRRSIDNSFIKNQLELFKKELEKLDFSIPELIISEWNLTISNRNRINDSCGLAAYIVKNCIECESEADMMGYWHGSDLHTESYDADRVLYGDNGLLTKDGIKKPSFYSMQFLGQLKPELLGKTGNAILTTDHKGVYTIVCHNCKKLNYRYTMVDEKDIKYENISEFYEDTDAIHLKFQINHVQNGDYSMRILYVNDESGSIQDVWKDMGYFDSLSREELTYIRKSATPGIKMQRVHVDDHILRIETTLKAHEIRMLDIHYQYV
;
A
#
# COMPACT_ATOMS: atom_id res chain seq x y z
N GLY A 1 -21.17 -5.09 27.09
CA GLY A 1 -22.10 -4.28 26.46
C GLY A 1 -23.52 -4.79 26.29
N ASN A 2 -24.28 -4.04 25.51
CA ASN A 2 -25.72 -4.30 25.29
C ASN A 2 -25.99 -5.61 24.53
N TRP A 3 -25.09 -6.08 23.69
CA TRP A 3 -25.25 -7.34 22.94
C TRP A 3 -25.25 -8.56 23.87
N LYS A 4 -24.28 -8.65 24.80
CA LYS A 4 -24.24 -9.74 25.79
C LYS A 4 -25.52 -9.77 26.66
N LYS A 5 -26.03 -8.62 27.09
CA LYS A 5 -27.28 -8.52 27.88
C LYS A 5 -28.51 -9.02 27.10
N ARG A 6 -28.49 -8.92 25.77
CA ARG A 6 -29.59 -9.33 24.87
C ARG A 6 -29.38 -10.71 24.27
N ASN A 7 -28.27 -11.39 24.60
CA ASN A 7 -27.87 -12.66 24.00
C ASN A 7 -27.82 -12.60 22.45
N ILE A 8 -27.30 -11.47 21.93
CA ILE A 8 -27.11 -11.24 20.49
C ILE A 8 -25.62 -11.39 20.20
N GLN A 9 -25.30 -12.27 19.25
CA GLN A 9 -23.98 -12.41 18.66
C GLN A 9 -24.03 -11.88 17.22
N PRO A 10 -23.21 -10.92 16.82
CA PRO A 10 -23.13 -10.47 15.43
C PRO A 10 -22.44 -11.51 14.56
N ASP A 11 -22.77 -11.55 13.28
CA ASP A 11 -22.10 -12.40 12.29
C ASP A 11 -20.72 -11.84 11.93
N PHE A 12 -20.55 -10.53 11.95
CA PHE A 12 -19.26 -9.83 11.74
C PHE A 12 -19.21 -8.50 12.50
N ILE A 13 -18.03 -7.95 12.64
CA ILE A 13 -17.81 -6.58 13.10
C ILE A 13 -17.11 -5.80 12.01
N SER A 14 -17.67 -4.65 11.65
CA SER A 14 -17.09 -3.74 10.68
C SER A 14 -16.60 -2.47 11.36
N VAL A 15 -15.37 -2.08 11.03
CA VAL A 15 -14.72 -0.84 11.52
C VAL A 15 -14.09 -0.09 10.35
N TYR A 16 -13.78 1.18 10.56
CA TYR A 16 -12.91 1.95 9.67
C TYR A 16 -11.61 2.32 10.38
N ALA A 17 -10.53 2.49 9.65
CA ALA A 17 -9.21 2.76 10.21
C ALA A 17 -8.42 3.78 9.40
N TYR A 18 -8.13 4.91 10.02
CA TYR A 18 -7.25 5.95 9.50
C TYR A 18 -6.18 6.27 10.54
N SER A 19 -4.97 6.62 10.09
CA SER A 19 -3.85 6.91 10.98
C SER A 19 -3.99 8.26 11.71
N TYR A 20 -5.05 8.36 12.53
CA TYR A 20 -5.35 9.54 13.36
C TYR A 20 -5.57 9.17 14.82
N LEU A 21 -4.99 9.98 15.70
CA LEU A 21 -5.21 9.91 17.14
C LEU A 21 -6.28 10.92 17.52
N LEU A 22 -7.32 10.46 18.22
CA LEU A 22 -8.32 11.34 18.80
C LEU A 22 -7.73 12.05 20.02
N GLN A 23 -7.75 13.36 20.00
CA GLN A 23 -7.31 14.20 21.11
C GLN A 23 -8.46 15.08 21.59
N GLN A 24 -8.44 15.45 22.88
CA GLN A 24 -9.41 16.38 23.45
C GLN A 24 -8.68 17.58 24.03
N GLN A 25 -9.12 18.79 23.65
CA GLN A 25 -8.64 20.03 24.21
C GLN A 25 -9.84 20.96 24.46
N ASN A 26 -9.97 21.46 25.70
CA ASN A 26 -11.06 22.33 26.11
C ASN A 26 -12.46 21.78 25.79
N GLY A 27 -12.68 20.47 25.95
CA GLY A 27 -13.95 19.81 25.66
C GLY A 27 -14.22 19.53 24.19
N VAL A 28 -13.36 19.97 23.28
CA VAL A 28 -13.48 19.72 21.82
C VAL A 28 -12.58 18.54 21.42
N TYR A 29 -13.13 17.60 20.65
CA TYR A 29 -12.39 16.51 20.08
C TYR A 29 -11.87 16.87 18.70
N PHE A 30 -10.62 16.50 18.43
CA PHE A 30 -10.00 16.66 17.11
C PHE A 30 -9.09 15.49 16.79
N GLY A 31 -8.95 15.17 15.50
CA GLY A 31 -8.03 14.15 15.01
C GLY A 31 -6.66 14.75 14.75
N ARG A 32 -5.60 14.10 15.27
CA ARG A 32 -4.21 14.40 14.93
C ARG A 32 -3.61 13.27 14.13
N ARG A 33 -2.94 13.58 13.03
CA ARG A 33 -2.24 12.56 12.21
C ARG A 33 -1.24 11.78 13.05
N SER A 34 -1.21 10.48 12.87
CA SER A 34 -0.24 9.58 13.51
C SER A 34 0.94 9.33 12.57
N ILE A 35 2.14 9.18 13.13
CA ILE A 35 3.33 8.72 12.42
C ILE A 35 3.59 7.22 12.60
N ASP A 36 2.70 6.54 13.30
CA ASP A 36 2.79 5.08 13.48
C ASP A 36 2.48 4.37 12.17
N ASN A 37 3.51 3.83 11.51
CA ASN A 37 3.37 3.10 10.26
C ASN A 37 2.58 1.79 10.37
N SER A 38 2.45 1.25 11.58
CA SER A 38 1.67 0.04 11.90
C SER A 38 0.36 0.36 12.62
N PHE A 39 -0.11 1.61 12.51
CA PHE A 39 -1.28 2.12 13.23
C PHE A 39 -2.49 1.21 13.08
N ILE A 40 -2.81 0.77 11.87
CA ILE A 40 -3.98 -0.07 11.59
C ILE A 40 -3.86 -1.40 12.35
N LYS A 41 -2.73 -2.10 12.20
CA LYS A 41 -2.46 -3.35 12.91
C LYS A 41 -2.56 -3.17 14.43
N ASN A 42 -1.90 -2.14 14.97
CA ASN A 42 -1.91 -1.86 16.42
C ASN A 42 -3.31 -1.59 16.94
N GLN A 43 -4.16 -0.89 16.17
CA GLN A 43 -5.57 -0.67 16.54
C GLN A 43 -6.39 -1.97 16.49
N LEU A 44 -6.18 -2.83 15.50
CA LEU A 44 -6.87 -4.13 15.41
C LEU A 44 -6.48 -5.04 16.58
N GLU A 45 -5.18 -5.14 16.90
CA GLU A 45 -4.71 -5.92 18.05
C GLU A 45 -5.31 -5.41 19.37
N LEU A 46 -5.34 -4.10 19.56
CA LEU A 46 -5.96 -3.49 20.75
C LEU A 46 -7.46 -3.79 20.81
N PHE A 47 -8.14 -3.67 19.69
CA PHE A 47 -9.57 -3.95 19.58
C PHE A 47 -9.90 -5.42 19.90
N LYS A 48 -9.14 -6.36 19.35
CA LYS A 48 -9.28 -7.80 19.62
C LYS A 48 -9.09 -8.10 21.11
N LYS A 49 -8.05 -7.53 21.75
CA LYS A 49 -7.81 -7.68 23.20
C LYS A 49 -8.98 -7.16 24.06
N GLU A 50 -9.60 -6.05 23.66
CA GLU A 50 -10.79 -5.54 24.37
C GLU A 50 -12.01 -6.45 24.20
N LEU A 51 -12.16 -7.07 23.03
CA LEU A 51 -13.26 -8.02 22.79
C LEU A 51 -13.06 -9.34 23.55
N GLU A 52 -11.84 -9.85 23.65
CA GLU A 52 -11.50 -11.01 24.48
C GLU A 52 -11.90 -10.82 25.95
N LYS A 53 -11.66 -9.63 26.53
CA LYS A 53 -12.09 -9.30 27.89
C LYS A 53 -13.61 -9.36 28.09
N LEU A 54 -14.36 -9.21 27.02
CA LEU A 54 -15.82 -9.26 27.07
C LEU A 54 -16.38 -10.69 26.94
N ASP A 55 -15.51 -11.70 26.83
CA ASP A 55 -15.89 -13.09 26.59
C ASP A 55 -16.84 -13.17 25.37
N PHE A 56 -16.38 -12.58 24.26
CA PHE A 56 -17.17 -12.41 23.06
C PHE A 56 -16.39 -12.94 21.86
N SER A 57 -16.94 -13.96 21.21
CA SER A 57 -16.37 -14.49 19.96
C SER A 57 -16.79 -13.60 18.80
N ILE A 58 -15.81 -13.17 18.01
CA ILE A 58 -16.05 -12.45 16.75
C ILE A 58 -15.84 -13.43 15.62
N PRO A 59 -16.85 -13.70 14.82
CA PRO A 59 -16.70 -14.57 13.65
C PRO A 59 -15.81 -13.95 12.59
N GLU A 60 -16.06 -12.69 12.21
CA GLU A 60 -15.31 -11.97 11.17
C GLU A 60 -15.07 -10.53 11.56
N LEU A 61 -13.86 -10.03 11.27
CA LEU A 61 -13.45 -8.63 11.46
C LEU A 61 -13.16 -7.98 10.12
N ILE A 62 -14.00 -7.00 9.76
CA ILE A 62 -13.94 -6.30 8.47
C ILE A 62 -13.47 -4.87 8.70
N ILE A 63 -12.42 -4.45 8.00
CA ILE A 63 -12.12 -3.03 7.85
C ILE A 63 -12.82 -2.55 6.58
N SER A 64 -13.99 -1.92 6.74
CA SER A 64 -14.80 -1.47 5.61
C SER A 64 -14.21 -0.28 4.87
N GLU A 65 -13.33 0.47 5.54
CA GLU A 65 -12.74 1.68 5.00
C GLU A 65 -11.40 1.99 5.70
N TRP A 66 -10.34 2.18 4.91
CA TRP A 66 -9.03 2.57 5.46
C TRP A 66 -8.17 3.33 4.45
N ASN A 67 -7.29 4.17 4.97
CA ASN A 67 -6.20 4.83 4.25
C ASN A 67 -5.18 5.41 5.26
N LEU A 68 -4.08 5.97 4.76
CA LEU A 68 -3.12 6.74 5.56
C LEU A 68 -3.76 8.00 6.13
N THR A 69 -4.55 8.71 5.33
CA THR A 69 -5.23 9.94 5.73
C THR A 69 -6.69 9.96 5.27
N ILE A 70 -7.55 10.58 6.05
CA ILE A 70 -8.94 10.84 5.68
C ILE A 70 -9.06 12.04 4.73
N SER A 71 -8.01 12.87 4.66
CA SER A 71 -8.03 14.08 3.84
C SER A 71 -7.92 13.75 2.36
N ASN A 72 -8.74 14.39 1.56
CA ASN A 72 -8.74 14.33 0.11
C ASN A 72 -7.85 15.44 -0.54
N ARG A 73 -6.94 16.05 0.21
CA ARG A 73 -6.04 17.13 -0.25
C ARG A 73 -4.59 16.94 0.23
N ASN A 74 -4.27 15.78 0.77
CA ASN A 74 -2.92 15.49 1.23
C ASN A 74 -2.06 14.98 0.09
N ARG A 75 -1.04 15.73 -0.33
CA ARG A 75 -0.18 15.41 -1.49
C ARG A 75 0.53 14.06 -1.37
N ILE A 76 0.72 13.52 -0.16
CA ILE A 76 1.27 12.17 0.04
C ILE A 76 0.40 11.10 -0.62
N ASN A 77 -0.92 11.34 -0.75
CA ASN A 77 -1.84 10.40 -1.39
C ASN A 77 -1.53 10.11 -2.88
N ASP A 78 -0.80 11.00 -3.54
CA ASP A 78 -0.41 10.82 -4.94
C ASP A 78 0.98 10.19 -5.12
N SER A 79 1.70 9.95 -4.02
CA SER A 79 3.11 9.55 -4.03
C SER A 79 3.34 8.04 -3.96
N CYS A 80 4.56 7.61 -4.29
CA CYS A 80 5.03 6.24 -4.03
C CYS A 80 5.02 5.89 -2.53
N GLY A 81 5.09 6.89 -1.63
CA GLY A 81 5.00 6.68 -0.19
C GLY A 81 3.67 6.06 0.23
N LEU A 82 2.54 6.51 -0.34
CA LEU A 82 1.24 5.88 -0.11
C LEU A 82 1.19 4.45 -0.67
N ALA A 83 1.77 4.23 -1.86
CA ALA A 83 1.82 2.89 -2.45
C ALA A 83 2.53 1.89 -1.53
N ALA A 84 3.69 2.27 -1.01
CA ALA A 84 4.45 1.44 -0.07
C ALA A 84 3.70 1.24 1.26
N TYR A 85 3.01 2.27 1.76
CA TYR A 85 2.16 2.19 2.95
C TYR A 85 1.01 1.19 2.77
N ILE A 86 0.37 1.16 1.59
CA ILE A 86 -0.70 0.20 1.29
C ILE A 86 -0.17 -1.22 1.34
N VAL A 87 0.93 -1.52 0.61
CA VAL A 87 1.51 -2.89 0.60
C VAL A 87 1.91 -3.31 2.01
N LYS A 88 2.56 -2.43 2.77
CA LYS A 88 2.95 -2.68 4.16
C LYS A 88 1.75 -3.08 5.03
N ASN A 89 0.69 -2.26 5.03
CA ASN A 89 -0.46 -2.51 5.91
C ASN A 89 -1.24 -3.76 5.48
N CYS A 90 -1.36 -4.05 4.18
CA CYS A 90 -1.97 -5.30 3.73
C CYS A 90 -1.17 -6.53 4.20
N ILE A 91 0.17 -6.48 4.15
CA ILE A 91 1.03 -7.57 4.66
C ILE A 91 0.89 -7.73 6.17
N GLU A 92 0.92 -6.63 6.92
CA GLU A 92 0.83 -6.66 8.38
C GLU A 92 -0.52 -7.12 8.90
N CYS A 93 -1.59 -6.74 8.21
CA CYS A 93 -2.97 -7.06 8.62
C CYS A 93 -3.52 -8.34 7.97
N GLU A 94 -2.74 -9.07 7.17
CA GLU A 94 -3.15 -10.29 6.47
C GLU A 94 -3.78 -11.32 7.40
N SER A 95 -3.27 -11.48 8.64
CA SER A 95 -3.83 -12.36 9.67
C SER A 95 -4.68 -11.64 10.73
N GLU A 96 -4.87 -10.33 10.59
CA GLU A 96 -5.55 -9.51 11.60
C GLU A 96 -6.98 -9.14 11.23
N ALA A 97 -7.32 -9.12 9.95
CA ALA A 97 -8.65 -8.82 9.44
C ALA A 97 -9.01 -9.75 8.30
N ASP A 98 -10.30 -10.12 8.22
CA ASP A 98 -10.81 -11.01 7.17
C ASP A 98 -11.01 -10.25 5.85
N MET A 99 -11.24 -8.94 5.91
CA MET A 99 -11.37 -8.07 4.74
C MET A 99 -10.89 -6.65 5.03
N MET A 100 -10.26 -6.02 4.05
CA MET A 100 -9.81 -4.64 4.10
C MET A 100 -10.27 -3.85 2.87
N GLY A 101 -11.26 -2.98 3.03
CA GLY A 101 -11.77 -2.08 1.99
C GLY A 101 -10.96 -0.78 1.92
N TYR A 102 -10.21 -0.57 0.84
CA TYR A 102 -9.44 0.66 0.65
C TYR A 102 -10.34 1.85 0.28
N TRP A 103 -10.16 2.99 0.90
CA TRP A 103 -10.81 4.24 0.57
C TRP A 103 -9.88 5.16 -0.22
N HIS A 104 -10.13 5.41 -1.57
CA HIS A 104 -11.19 4.84 -2.38
C HIS A 104 -10.75 4.60 -3.84
N GLY A 105 -11.68 4.26 -4.73
CA GLY A 105 -11.33 3.81 -6.09
C GLY A 105 -10.90 4.91 -7.05
N SER A 106 -11.46 6.13 -6.97
CA SER A 106 -11.23 7.20 -7.95
C SER A 106 -11.46 8.59 -7.39
N ASP A 107 -10.60 9.53 -7.75
CA ASP A 107 -10.70 10.95 -7.41
C ASP A 107 -11.97 11.63 -7.95
N LEU A 108 -12.73 10.96 -8.83
CA LEU A 108 -14.03 11.41 -9.31
C LEU A 108 -15.12 11.45 -8.21
N HIS A 109 -14.90 10.75 -7.11
CA HIS A 109 -15.87 10.67 -6.02
C HIS A 109 -15.82 11.88 -5.08
N THR A 110 -14.86 12.76 -5.21
CA THR A 110 -14.62 13.78 -4.20
C THR A 110 -15.52 15.00 -4.37
N GLU A 111 -15.73 15.69 -3.24
CA GLU A 111 -16.33 17.01 -3.22
C GLU A 111 -15.37 18.10 -3.77
N SER A 112 -14.15 17.71 -4.13
CA SER A 112 -13.08 18.61 -4.63
C SER A 112 -13.04 18.67 -6.16
N TYR A 113 -14.20 18.73 -6.79
CA TYR A 113 -14.35 18.79 -8.25
C TYR A 113 -13.79 20.07 -8.89
N ASP A 114 -13.39 21.04 -8.10
CA ASP A 114 -12.80 22.29 -8.57
C ASP A 114 -11.29 22.19 -8.83
N ALA A 115 -10.71 20.99 -8.67
CA ALA A 115 -9.30 20.79 -8.98
C ALA A 115 -9.11 20.63 -10.49
N ASP A 116 -8.58 21.66 -11.12
CA ASP A 116 -8.19 21.70 -12.52
C ASP A 116 -6.89 20.94 -12.80
N ARG A 117 -6.15 20.55 -11.77
CA ARG A 117 -4.89 19.81 -11.85
C ARG A 117 -5.10 18.30 -12.04
N VAL A 118 -4.10 17.63 -12.62
CA VAL A 118 -4.09 16.18 -12.76
C VAL A 118 -3.97 15.46 -11.41
N LEU A 119 -3.28 16.07 -10.44
CA LEU A 119 -3.11 15.61 -9.07
C LEU A 119 -3.39 16.75 -8.09
N TYR A 120 -4.03 16.44 -6.98
CA TYR A 120 -4.31 17.42 -5.92
C TYR A 120 -4.34 16.81 -4.51
N GLY A 121 -3.93 15.54 -4.37
CA GLY A 121 -3.78 14.88 -3.07
C GLY A 121 -5.01 14.12 -2.60
N ASP A 122 -5.86 13.65 -3.51
CA ASP A 122 -7.01 12.84 -3.15
C ASP A 122 -6.68 11.37 -2.91
N ASN A 123 -7.58 10.65 -2.29
CA ASN A 123 -7.43 9.28 -1.83
C ASN A 123 -7.64 8.21 -2.93
N GLY A 124 -8.08 8.59 -4.12
CA GLY A 124 -8.38 7.64 -5.19
C GLY A 124 -7.17 6.83 -5.67
N LEU A 125 -7.42 5.61 -6.11
CA LEU A 125 -6.44 4.80 -6.85
C LEU A 125 -6.22 5.34 -8.27
N LEU A 126 -7.25 5.98 -8.82
CA LEU A 126 -7.24 6.63 -10.13
C LEU A 126 -7.46 8.14 -9.96
N THR A 127 -6.78 8.92 -10.79
CA THR A 127 -7.08 10.36 -10.88
C THR A 127 -8.48 10.60 -11.46
N LYS A 128 -8.98 11.83 -11.40
CA LYS A 128 -10.22 12.25 -12.08
C LYS A 128 -10.21 11.97 -13.60
N ASP A 129 -9.03 11.96 -14.21
CA ASP A 129 -8.83 11.66 -15.63
C ASP A 129 -8.62 10.17 -15.91
N GLY A 130 -8.83 9.30 -14.92
CA GLY A 130 -8.69 7.84 -15.04
C GLY A 130 -7.23 7.37 -15.21
N ILE A 131 -6.25 8.14 -14.73
CA ILE A 131 -4.84 7.77 -14.76
C ILE A 131 -4.49 7.04 -13.46
N LYS A 132 -3.78 5.93 -13.56
CA LYS A 132 -3.37 5.11 -12.42
C LYS A 132 -2.34 5.85 -11.57
N LYS A 133 -2.61 5.95 -10.26
CA LYS A 133 -1.65 6.42 -9.26
C LYS A 133 -0.74 5.27 -8.79
N PRO A 134 0.37 5.55 -8.10
CA PRO A 134 1.19 4.50 -7.48
C PRO A 134 0.38 3.55 -6.59
N SER A 135 -0.61 4.06 -5.86
CA SER A 135 -1.54 3.29 -5.02
C SER A 135 -2.37 2.26 -5.80
N PHE A 136 -2.71 2.51 -7.06
CA PHE A 136 -3.37 1.53 -7.93
C PHE A 136 -2.50 0.29 -8.13
N TYR A 137 -1.21 0.49 -8.36
CA TYR A 137 -0.27 -0.61 -8.59
C TYR A 137 -0.04 -1.45 -7.33
N SER A 138 -0.17 -0.86 -6.14
CA SER A 138 -0.15 -1.64 -4.89
C SER A 138 -1.26 -2.69 -4.87
N MET A 139 -2.49 -2.28 -5.17
CA MET A 139 -3.62 -3.20 -5.26
C MET A 139 -3.46 -4.19 -6.40
N GLN A 140 -2.94 -3.75 -7.55
CA GLN A 140 -2.68 -4.64 -8.68
C GLN A 140 -1.64 -5.71 -8.33
N PHE A 141 -0.56 -5.38 -7.62
CA PHE A 141 0.48 -6.34 -7.23
C PHE A 141 -0.05 -7.32 -6.18
N LEU A 142 -0.73 -6.83 -5.15
CA LEU A 142 -1.35 -7.66 -4.13
C LEU A 142 -2.40 -8.62 -4.72
N GLY A 143 -3.16 -8.17 -5.73
CA GLY A 143 -4.13 -9.00 -6.44
C GLY A 143 -3.52 -10.13 -7.30
N GLN A 144 -2.19 -10.18 -7.45
CA GLN A 144 -1.49 -11.28 -8.15
C GLN A 144 -0.98 -12.37 -7.19
N LEU A 145 -1.10 -12.17 -5.88
CA LEU A 145 -0.72 -13.17 -4.89
C LEU A 145 -1.47 -14.48 -5.14
N LYS A 146 -0.81 -15.59 -4.88
CA LYS A 146 -1.36 -16.93 -5.05
C LYS A 146 -2.11 -17.36 -3.77
N PRO A 147 -2.96 -18.41 -3.86
CA PRO A 147 -3.79 -18.80 -2.72
C PRO A 147 -3.04 -19.22 -1.47
N GLU A 148 -1.84 -19.80 -1.63
CA GLU A 148 -1.09 -20.41 -0.52
C GLU A 148 0.04 -19.52 -0.06
N LEU A 149 -0.03 -19.09 1.20
CA LEU A 149 1.01 -18.30 1.86
C LEU A 149 2.20 -19.21 2.24
N LEU A 150 3.38 -18.94 1.69
CA LEU A 150 4.63 -19.61 2.09
C LEU A 150 5.34 -18.89 3.23
N GLY A 151 5.24 -17.59 3.29
CA GLY A 151 5.83 -16.80 4.37
C GLY A 151 5.66 -15.30 4.18
N LYS A 152 5.81 -14.58 5.28
CA LYS A 152 5.79 -13.12 5.30
C LYS A 152 6.83 -12.55 6.26
N THR A 153 7.28 -11.35 5.97
CA THR A 153 8.15 -10.53 6.83
C THR A 153 7.55 -9.13 6.94
N GLY A 154 8.18 -8.24 7.68
CA GLY A 154 7.75 -6.84 7.74
C GLY A 154 7.77 -6.10 6.39
N ASN A 155 8.51 -6.61 5.39
CA ASN A 155 8.70 -5.96 4.10
C ASN A 155 8.24 -6.78 2.88
N ALA A 156 7.80 -8.02 3.07
CA ALA A 156 7.47 -8.91 1.95
C ALA A 156 6.47 -9.99 2.33
N ILE A 157 5.69 -10.41 1.34
CA ILE A 157 4.83 -11.59 1.37
C ILE A 157 5.17 -12.49 0.18
N LEU A 158 5.27 -13.79 0.41
CA LEU A 158 5.58 -14.81 -0.58
C LEU A 158 4.45 -15.84 -0.62
N THR A 159 3.93 -16.10 -1.80
CA THR A 159 2.84 -17.06 -2.04
C THR A 159 3.14 -18.00 -3.19
N THR A 160 2.39 -19.12 -3.27
CA THR A 160 2.51 -20.12 -4.34
C THR A 160 1.17 -20.71 -4.74
N ASP A 161 1.13 -21.30 -5.94
CA ASP A 161 0.02 -22.14 -6.40
C ASP A 161 0.33 -23.66 -6.32
N HIS A 162 1.50 -24.03 -5.78
CA HIS A 162 2.05 -25.39 -5.75
C HIS A 162 2.26 -26.05 -7.13
N LYS A 163 2.18 -25.28 -8.22
CA LYS A 163 2.36 -25.76 -9.60
C LYS A 163 3.58 -25.11 -10.28
N GLY A 164 4.57 -24.72 -9.49
CA GLY A 164 5.79 -24.09 -9.98
C GLY A 164 5.70 -22.58 -10.16
N VAL A 165 4.64 -21.93 -9.64
CA VAL A 165 4.51 -20.48 -9.62
C VAL A 165 4.70 -19.93 -8.22
N TYR A 166 5.55 -18.91 -8.10
CA TYR A 166 5.80 -18.19 -6.85
C TYR A 166 5.62 -16.70 -7.10
N THR A 167 4.92 -16.03 -6.21
CA THR A 167 4.74 -14.56 -6.29
C THR A 167 5.20 -13.91 -4.99
N ILE A 168 6.10 -12.94 -5.12
CA ILE A 168 6.58 -12.12 -4.00
C ILE A 168 6.10 -10.69 -4.25
N VAL A 169 5.45 -10.09 -3.26
CA VAL A 169 5.19 -8.65 -3.21
C VAL A 169 5.96 -8.07 -2.04
N CYS A 170 6.76 -7.04 -2.30
CA CYS A 170 7.61 -6.42 -1.28
C CYS A 170 7.62 -4.89 -1.40
N HIS A 171 8.01 -4.23 -0.32
CA HIS A 171 8.01 -2.77 -0.22
C HIS A 171 9.19 -2.25 0.61
N ASN A 172 9.54 -0.98 0.39
CA ASN A 172 10.39 -0.20 1.24
C ASN A 172 9.64 1.03 1.78
N CYS A 173 8.60 0.79 2.58
CA CYS A 173 7.81 1.84 3.19
C CYS A 173 8.62 2.57 4.26
N LYS A 174 8.87 3.85 4.06
CA LYS A 174 9.55 4.70 5.02
C LYS A 174 8.58 5.26 6.05
N LYS A 175 9.09 5.45 7.26
CA LYS A 175 8.31 5.98 8.37
C LYS A 175 8.19 7.50 8.26
N LEU A 176 6.99 8.00 8.48
CA LEU A 176 6.75 9.44 8.58
C LEU A 176 7.39 9.98 9.87
N ASN A 177 7.98 11.16 9.79
CA ASN A 177 8.56 11.83 10.94
C ASN A 177 7.54 12.77 11.64
N TYR A 178 7.92 13.30 12.80
CA TYR A 178 7.03 14.14 13.59
C TYR A 178 6.63 15.45 12.89
N ARG A 179 7.41 15.96 11.93
CA ARG A 179 7.08 17.16 11.16
C ARG A 179 5.75 16.98 10.42
N TYR A 180 5.47 15.77 9.92
CA TYR A 180 4.20 15.45 9.29
C TYR A 180 2.98 15.68 10.20
N THR A 181 3.11 15.46 11.50
CA THR A 181 1.99 15.68 12.44
C THR A 181 1.80 17.14 12.82
N MET A 182 2.81 17.99 12.59
CA MET A 182 2.83 19.39 13.02
C MET A 182 2.55 20.37 11.88
N VAL A 183 2.80 19.96 10.63
CA VAL A 183 2.64 20.82 9.46
C VAL A 183 1.17 21.00 9.10
N ASP A 184 0.77 22.19 8.68
CA ASP A 184 -0.52 22.39 8.04
C ASP A 184 -0.56 21.62 6.73
N GLU A 185 -1.68 21.00 6.42
CA GLU A 185 -1.80 20.15 5.23
C GLU A 185 -1.58 20.93 3.92
N LYS A 186 -2.00 22.20 3.86
CA LYS A 186 -1.74 23.12 2.74
C LYS A 186 -0.26 23.34 2.44
N ASP A 187 0.62 23.11 3.43
CA ASP A 187 2.07 23.28 3.33
C ASP A 187 2.80 21.97 2.96
N ILE A 188 2.06 20.85 2.87
CA ILE A 188 2.54 19.62 2.25
C ILE A 188 2.43 19.80 0.73
N LYS A 189 3.57 19.93 0.07
CA LYS A 189 3.67 20.14 -1.39
C LYS A 189 4.40 18.96 -2.03
N TYR A 190 4.22 18.75 -3.32
CA TYR A 190 4.91 17.66 -4.03
C TYR A 190 6.43 17.78 -3.95
N GLU A 191 6.95 19.01 -3.92
CA GLU A 191 8.39 19.30 -3.88
C GLU A 191 9.03 18.97 -2.52
N ASN A 192 8.25 18.97 -1.42
CA ASN A 192 8.79 18.76 -0.07
C ASN A 192 8.31 17.47 0.60
N ILE A 193 7.62 16.56 -0.10
CA ILE A 193 7.10 15.31 0.48
C ILE A 193 8.21 14.51 1.15
N SER A 194 9.42 14.45 0.57
CA SER A 194 10.56 13.70 1.12
C SER A 194 10.99 14.17 2.51
N GLU A 195 10.74 15.45 2.87
CA GLU A 195 11.10 16.00 4.17
C GLU A 195 10.25 15.44 5.33
N PHE A 196 9.14 14.79 5.04
CA PHE A 196 8.23 14.22 6.04
C PHE A 196 8.54 12.77 6.39
N TYR A 197 9.61 12.20 5.85
CA TYR A 197 10.06 10.85 6.17
C TYR A 197 11.34 10.85 7.00
N GLU A 198 11.56 9.79 7.79
CA GLU A 198 12.72 9.66 8.68
C GLU A 198 14.02 9.44 7.91
N ASP A 199 13.95 8.67 6.82
CA ASP A 199 15.09 8.34 5.95
C ASP A 199 14.64 8.08 4.50
N THR A 200 15.62 7.96 3.61
CA THR A 200 15.44 7.62 2.19
C THR A 200 16.32 6.42 1.78
N ASP A 201 16.78 5.62 2.73
CA ASP A 201 17.69 4.52 2.49
C ASP A 201 17.05 3.40 1.68
N ALA A 202 17.81 2.79 0.80
CA ALA A 202 17.44 1.57 0.13
C ALA A 202 17.50 0.38 1.12
N ILE A 203 16.68 -0.66 0.86
CA ILE A 203 16.78 -1.92 1.58
C ILE A 203 17.19 -3.04 0.63
N HIS A 204 17.93 -4.01 1.17
CA HIS A 204 18.32 -5.21 0.45
C HIS A 204 17.59 -6.42 1.03
N LEU A 205 16.82 -7.12 0.19
CA LEU A 205 16.04 -8.28 0.58
C LEU A 205 16.63 -9.55 -0.07
N LYS A 206 16.69 -10.62 0.72
CA LYS A 206 17.11 -11.94 0.28
C LYS A 206 16.00 -12.94 0.56
N PHE A 207 15.62 -13.69 -0.46
CA PHE A 207 14.61 -14.73 -0.38
C PHE A 207 15.26 -16.08 -0.66
N GLN A 208 14.90 -17.07 0.14
CA GLN A 208 15.27 -18.45 -0.06
C GLN A 208 14.00 -19.31 0.01
N ILE A 209 13.69 -19.98 -1.09
CA ILE A 209 12.55 -20.89 -1.20
C ILE A 209 13.13 -22.31 -1.32
N ASN A 210 12.88 -23.13 -0.32
CA ASN A 210 13.37 -24.50 -0.27
C ASN A 210 12.38 -25.47 -0.92
N HIS A 211 12.86 -26.64 -1.30
CA HIS A 211 12.08 -27.74 -1.89
C HIS A 211 11.39 -27.36 -3.21
N VAL A 212 12.00 -26.46 -3.96
CA VAL A 212 11.53 -26.13 -5.32
C VAL A 212 12.01 -27.20 -6.32
N GLN A 213 11.35 -27.31 -7.45
CA GLN A 213 11.76 -28.20 -8.52
C GLN A 213 13.08 -27.71 -9.15
N ASN A 214 14.02 -28.64 -9.44
CA ASN A 214 15.22 -28.29 -10.20
C ASN A 214 14.86 -27.98 -11.67
N GLY A 215 15.56 -27.02 -12.24
CA GLY A 215 15.38 -26.58 -13.63
C GLY A 215 15.35 -25.06 -13.75
N ASP A 216 14.83 -24.60 -14.87
CA ASP A 216 14.83 -23.19 -15.20
C ASP A 216 13.55 -22.49 -14.76
N TYR A 217 13.70 -21.28 -14.24
CA TYR A 217 12.63 -20.38 -13.86
C TYR A 217 12.73 -19.08 -14.64
N SER A 218 11.61 -18.58 -15.16
CA SER A 218 11.49 -17.21 -15.62
C SER A 218 10.96 -16.35 -14.47
N MET A 219 11.56 -15.20 -14.24
CA MET A 219 11.14 -14.24 -13.25
C MET A 219 10.85 -12.89 -13.91
N ARG A 220 9.61 -12.44 -13.80
CA ARG A 220 9.17 -11.11 -14.20
C ARG A 220 9.13 -10.21 -12.97
N ILE A 221 9.85 -9.12 -13.02
CA ILE A 221 9.97 -8.14 -11.94
C ILE A 221 9.23 -6.88 -12.40
N LEU A 222 8.18 -6.51 -11.68
CA LEU A 222 7.47 -5.24 -11.83
C LEU A 222 7.78 -4.36 -10.62
N TYR A 223 8.02 -3.08 -10.85
CA TYR A 223 8.34 -2.15 -9.77
C TYR A 223 7.75 -0.76 -10.01
N VAL A 224 7.40 -0.10 -8.91
CA VAL A 224 6.94 1.29 -8.88
C VAL A 224 7.79 2.06 -7.88
N ASN A 225 8.39 3.13 -8.35
CA ASN A 225 9.22 4.06 -7.58
C ASN A 225 9.19 5.44 -8.26
N ASP A 226 10.04 6.35 -7.84
CA ASP A 226 10.18 7.72 -8.37
C ASP A 226 10.57 7.80 -9.87
N GLU A 227 11.12 6.71 -10.43
CA GLU A 227 11.51 6.64 -11.85
C GLU A 227 10.50 5.87 -12.73
N SER A 228 9.60 5.10 -12.12
CA SER A 228 8.69 4.21 -12.85
C SER A 228 7.37 4.05 -12.12
N GLY A 229 6.25 4.20 -12.84
CA GLY A 229 4.91 4.00 -12.28
C GLY A 229 4.38 5.16 -11.42
N SER A 230 5.12 6.24 -11.31
CA SER A 230 4.74 7.43 -10.54
C SER A 230 4.22 8.54 -11.46
N ILE A 231 2.92 8.76 -11.42
CA ILE A 231 2.31 9.90 -12.13
C ILE A 231 2.81 11.24 -11.60
N GLN A 232 3.08 11.34 -10.29
CA GLN A 232 3.60 12.54 -9.68
C GLN A 232 4.96 12.94 -10.27
N ASP A 233 5.87 11.97 -10.42
CA ASP A 233 7.21 12.23 -10.93
C ASP A 233 7.21 12.51 -12.44
N VAL A 234 6.35 11.84 -13.23
CA VAL A 234 6.15 12.20 -14.64
C VAL A 234 5.62 13.64 -14.77
N TRP A 235 4.65 14.03 -13.95
CA TRP A 235 4.11 15.39 -13.95
C TRP A 235 5.13 16.43 -13.48
N LYS A 236 5.99 16.08 -12.53
CA LYS A 236 7.14 16.88 -12.09
C LYS A 236 8.10 17.17 -13.24
N ASP A 237 8.49 16.14 -14.01
CA ASP A 237 9.37 16.27 -15.16
C ASP A 237 8.76 17.13 -16.27
N MET A 238 7.44 17.22 -16.32
CA MET A 238 6.71 18.15 -17.18
C MET A 238 6.57 19.58 -16.61
N GLY A 239 7.13 19.86 -15.43
CA GLY A 239 7.12 21.20 -14.81
C GLY A 239 5.86 21.54 -14.00
N TYR A 240 5.08 20.56 -13.57
CA TYR A 240 3.85 20.74 -12.75
C TYR A 240 2.79 21.68 -13.38
N PHE A 241 2.62 21.65 -14.70
CA PHE A 241 1.60 22.49 -15.33
C PHE A 241 0.19 22.16 -14.84
N ASP A 242 -0.58 23.20 -14.44
CA ASP A 242 -1.92 23.03 -13.89
C ASP A 242 -2.93 22.55 -14.94
N SER A 243 -2.87 23.09 -16.15
CA SER A 243 -3.78 22.74 -17.23
C SER A 243 -3.04 21.90 -18.29
N LEU A 244 -3.48 20.67 -18.49
CA LEU A 244 -2.90 19.73 -19.44
C LEU A 244 -3.87 19.47 -20.60
N SER A 245 -3.33 19.46 -21.81
CA SER A 245 -4.04 19.05 -23.02
C SER A 245 -4.35 17.54 -23.00
N ARG A 246 -5.23 17.10 -23.89
CA ARG A 246 -5.56 15.69 -24.06
C ARG A 246 -4.33 14.85 -24.45
N GLU A 247 -3.41 15.42 -25.22
CA GLU A 247 -2.17 14.75 -25.65
C GLU A 247 -1.22 14.57 -24.44
N GLU A 248 -1.06 15.60 -23.62
CA GLU A 248 -0.23 15.56 -22.42
C GLU A 248 -0.77 14.58 -21.38
N LEU A 249 -2.09 14.54 -21.14
CA LEU A 249 -2.74 13.53 -20.31
C LEU A 249 -2.52 12.11 -20.85
N THR A 250 -2.53 11.94 -22.20
CA THR A 250 -2.24 10.67 -22.84
C THR A 250 -0.78 10.27 -22.67
N TYR A 251 0.14 11.22 -22.73
CA TYR A 251 1.56 11.01 -22.46
C TYR A 251 1.77 10.55 -21.01
N ILE A 252 1.24 11.27 -20.02
CA ILE A 252 1.34 10.90 -18.60
C ILE A 252 0.80 9.48 -18.37
N ARG A 253 -0.37 9.15 -18.94
CA ARG A 253 -0.99 7.82 -18.80
C ARG A 253 -0.09 6.70 -19.30
N LYS A 254 0.66 6.94 -20.38
CA LYS A 254 1.59 5.96 -20.96
C LYS A 254 2.91 5.89 -20.20
N SER A 255 3.39 7.02 -19.66
CA SER A 255 4.69 7.13 -18.99
C SER A 255 4.61 6.65 -17.53
N ALA A 256 3.51 6.92 -16.84
CA ALA A 256 3.31 6.51 -15.44
C ALA A 256 2.95 5.01 -15.33
N THR A 257 3.77 4.13 -15.90
CA THR A 257 3.59 2.67 -15.87
C THR A 257 4.73 2.01 -15.08
N PRO A 258 4.47 0.89 -14.39
CA PRO A 258 5.52 0.15 -13.68
C PRO A 258 6.69 -0.19 -14.59
N GLY A 259 7.89 -0.10 -14.04
CA GLY A 259 9.07 -0.64 -14.70
C GLY A 259 8.99 -2.17 -14.75
N ILE A 260 9.56 -2.77 -15.79
CA ILE A 260 9.57 -4.22 -15.98
C ILE A 260 11.00 -4.70 -16.25
N LYS A 261 11.37 -5.81 -15.60
CA LYS A 261 12.61 -6.56 -15.88
C LYS A 261 12.29 -8.04 -15.99
N MET A 262 13.04 -8.74 -16.85
CA MET A 262 12.95 -10.19 -16.98
C MET A 262 14.29 -10.82 -16.61
N GLN A 263 14.25 -11.90 -15.83
CA GLN A 263 15.43 -12.68 -15.46
C GLN A 263 15.15 -14.17 -15.62
N ARG A 264 16.22 -14.95 -15.79
CA ARG A 264 16.18 -16.41 -15.71
C ARG A 264 17.01 -16.84 -14.52
N VAL A 265 16.52 -17.83 -13.80
CA VAL A 265 17.21 -18.43 -12.65
C VAL A 265 17.22 -19.92 -12.85
N HIS A 266 18.41 -20.54 -12.77
CA HIS A 266 18.55 -21.98 -12.79
C HIS A 266 18.68 -22.51 -11.35
N VAL A 267 18.00 -23.61 -11.07
CA VAL A 267 18.04 -24.29 -9.76
C VAL A 267 18.48 -25.72 -9.95
N ASP A 268 19.51 -26.14 -9.22
CA ASP A 268 20.07 -27.50 -9.23
C ASP A 268 20.14 -28.16 -7.84
N ASP A 269 19.91 -27.39 -6.77
CA ASP A 269 19.97 -27.83 -5.38
C ASP A 269 18.63 -27.75 -4.63
N HIS A 270 17.53 -27.69 -5.36
CA HIS A 270 16.16 -27.52 -4.82
C HIS A 270 15.94 -26.25 -3.99
N ILE A 271 16.79 -25.22 -4.19
CA ILE A 271 16.69 -23.95 -3.45
C ILE A 271 16.70 -22.80 -4.45
N LEU A 272 15.60 -22.07 -4.53
CA LEU A 272 15.53 -20.84 -5.31
C LEU A 272 15.97 -19.66 -4.43
N ARG A 273 17.05 -19.01 -4.84
CA ARG A 273 17.63 -17.84 -4.15
C ARG A 273 17.43 -16.59 -4.99
N ILE A 274 16.90 -15.55 -4.37
CA ILE A 274 16.62 -14.29 -5.04
C ILE A 274 17.10 -13.15 -4.13
N GLU A 275 17.81 -12.20 -4.72
CA GLU A 275 18.22 -10.98 -4.05
C GLU A 275 17.67 -9.77 -4.81
N THR A 276 17.23 -8.77 -4.07
CA THR A 276 16.68 -7.56 -4.65
C THR A 276 16.89 -6.36 -3.76
N THR A 277 17.14 -5.20 -4.36
CA THR A 277 17.31 -3.93 -3.63
C THR A 277 16.19 -2.99 -4.04
N LEU A 278 15.46 -2.45 -3.06
CA LEU A 278 14.37 -1.51 -3.24
C LEU A 278 14.81 -0.11 -2.81
N LYS A 279 14.58 0.88 -3.65
CA LYS A 279 14.69 2.30 -3.27
C LYS A 279 13.68 2.65 -2.17
N ALA A 280 13.84 3.81 -1.53
CA ALA A 280 12.81 4.33 -0.63
C ALA A 280 11.45 4.40 -1.34
N HIS A 281 10.38 4.02 -0.64
CA HIS A 281 9.00 4.01 -1.14
C HIS A 281 8.73 3.12 -2.35
N GLU A 282 9.70 2.30 -2.77
CA GLU A 282 9.47 1.35 -3.86
C GLU A 282 8.57 0.21 -3.41
N ILE A 283 7.65 -0.16 -4.28
CA ILE A 283 6.93 -1.44 -4.26
C ILE A 283 7.37 -2.30 -5.42
N ARG A 284 7.50 -3.61 -5.19
CA ARG A 284 7.97 -4.54 -6.20
C ARG A 284 7.20 -5.85 -6.15
N MET A 285 6.90 -6.39 -7.32
CA MET A 285 6.36 -7.73 -7.48
C MET A 285 7.33 -8.57 -8.30
N LEU A 286 7.64 -9.76 -7.79
CA LEU A 286 8.39 -10.78 -8.50
C LEU A 286 7.43 -11.93 -8.79
N ASP A 287 7.20 -12.20 -10.07
CA ASP A 287 6.33 -13.26 -10.56
C ASP A 287 7.20 -14.33 -11.24
N ILE A 288 7.30 -15.50 -10.63
CA ILE A 288 8.32 -16.51 -10.89
C ILE A 288 7.62 -17.79 -11.36
N HIS A 289 8.01 -18.28 -12.51
CA HIS A 289 7.39 -19.42 -13.16
C HIS A 289 8.44 -20.48 -13.53
N TYR A 290 8.22 -21.72 -13.10
CA TYR A 290 8.96 -22.87 -13.60
C TYR A 290 8.74 -23.03 -15.10
N GLN A 291 9.82 -23.31 -15.84
CA GLN A 291 9.76 -23.54 -17.27
C GLN A 291 9.71 -25.05 -17.54
N TYR A 292 8.54 -25.53 -17.96
CA TYR A 292 8.42 -26.92 -18.41
C TYR A 292 9.10 -27.06 -19.76
N VAL A 293 10.01 -28.02 -19.87
CA VAL A 293 10.71 -28.37 -21.12
C VAL A 293 9.84 -29.30 -21.97
#